data_d81500f8d8fb6f942752c5276e1d5702
#
_entry.id   d81500f8d8fb6f942752c5276e1d5702
#
_cell.length_a   1.000
_cell.length_b   1.000
_cell.length_c   1.000
_cell.angle_alpha   90.00
_cell.angle_beta   90.00
_cell.angle_gamma   90.00
#
_symmetry.space_group_name_H-M   'P 1'
#
loop_
_entity.id
_entity.type
_entity.pdbx_description
1 polymer ?
#
loop_
_entity_poly.entity_id
_entity_poly.type
_entity_poly.pdbx_seq_one_letter_code
_entity_poly.pdbx_strand_id
1 'polypeptide(L)'
;MGKSTVVSALRVQRPDVWLSVSATTRRPRPGETQGVNYFFVDHEEFAGMVERGELLEYAEFAGNFYGTPRGPVLQRLEAGTPVLLEIELQGARQVRASMPEALLVFLAPPSWDELVRRLVGRGTEAADVIARRLETARVELAAESEFDATVVNASVEQATASLVELMGLAPS
;
A
#
# COMPACT_ATOMS: atom_id res chain seq x y z
N MET A 1 -7.64 6.21 -1.71
CA MET A 1 -7.59 7.36 -0.79
C MET A 1 -8.02 6.97 0.59
N GLY A 2 -7.34 7.52 1.60
CA GLY A 2 -7.54 7.12 2.99
C GLY A 2 -6.82 5.84 3.41
N LYS A 3 -6.05 5.20 2.53
CA LYS A 3 -5.25 4.00 2.86
C LYS A 3 -4.35 4.24 4.06
N SER A 4 -3.54 5.28 4.02
CA SER A 4 -2.58 5.59 5.09
C SER A 4 -3.26 5.83 6.44
N THR A 5 -4.45 6.44 6.45
CA THR A 5 -5.22 6.67 7.67
C THR A 5 -5.71 5.35 8.26
N VAL A 6 -6.26 4.46 7.43
CA VAL A 6 -6.73 3.14 7.84
C VAL A 6 -5.56 2.27 8.34
N VAL A 7 -4.44 2.27 7.62
CA VAL A 7 -3.22 1.54 8.00
C VAL A 7 -2.68 2.04 9.34
N SER A 8 -2.63 3.36 9.54
CA SER A 8 -2.19 3.94 10.81
C SER A 8 -3.10 3.54 11.97
N ALA A 9 -4.42 3.57 11.77
CA ALA A 9 -5.40 3.14 12.78
C ALA A 9 -5.24 1.63 13.10
N LEU A 10 -5.04 0.80 12.10
CA LEU A 10 -4.81 -0.63 12.28
C LEU A 10 -3.56 -0.87 13.13
N ARG A 11 -2.47 -0.17 12.86
CA ARG A 11 -1.22 -0.32 13.62
C ARG A 11 -1.34 0.11 15.08
N VAL A 12 -2.20 1.07 15.37
CA VAL A 12 -2.51 1.47 16.76
C VAL A 12 -3.28 0.38 17.47
N GLN A 13 -4.29 -0.21 16.84
CA GLN A 13 -5.10 -1.29 17.41
C GLN A 13 -4.34 -2.62 17.49
N ARG A 14 -3.52 -2.91 16.51
CA ARG A 14 -2.77 -4.16 16.37
C ARG A 14 -1.28 -3.86 16.16
N PRO A 15 -0.55 -3.50 17.24
CA PRO A 15 0.89 -3.22 17.15
C PRO A 15 1.74 -4.45 16.80
N ASP A 16 1.17 -5.66 16.90
CA ASP A 16 1.77 -6.90 16.44
C ASP A 16 1.82 -7.04 14.91
N VAL A 17 1.01 -6.29 14.18
CA VAL A 17 1.04 -6.25 12.71
C VAL A 17 2.25 -5.44 12.25
N TRP A 18 3.10 -6.07 11.43
CA TRP A 18 4.24 -5.39 10.84
C TRP A 18 3.86 -4.80 9.48
N LEU A 19 4.00 -3.49 9.35
CA LEU A 19 3.89 -2.81 8.06
C LEU A 19 5.23 -2.94 7.34
N SER A 20 5.22 -3.46 6.10
CA SER A 20 6.43 -3.64 5.32
C SER A 20 7.16 -2.31 5.10
N VAL A 21 8.50 -2.38 5.07
CA VAL A 21 9.37 -1.23 4.80
C VAL A 21 9.83 -1.35 3.35
N SER A 22 9.57 -0.32 2.56
CA SER A 22 9.96 -0.28 1.14
C SER A 22 11.42 0.13 0.97
N ALA A 23 12.05 -0.36 -0.08
CA ALA A 23 13.30 0.17 -0.59
C ALA A 23 13.02 1.34 -1.52
N THR A 24 13.89 2.34 -1.53
CA THR A 24 13.78 3.49 -2.43
C THR A 24 15.14 4.04 -2.83
N THR A 25 15.22 4.58 -4.05
CA THR A 25 16.39 5.31 -4.54
C THR A 25 16.33 6.80 -4.18
N ARG A 26 15.21 7.28 -3.62
CA ARG A 26 15.08 8.63 -3.11
C ARG A 26 16.01 8.84 -1.91
N ARG A 27 16.64 9.98 -1.86
CA ARG A 27 17.45 10.34 -0.70
C ARG A 27 16.60 10.53 0.55
N PRO A 28 17.13 10.18 1.75
CA PRO A 28 16.42 10.40 3.00
C PRO A 28 16.10 11.89 3.20
N ARG A 29 14.91 12.13 3.73
CA ARG A 29 14.52 13.46 4.23
C ARG A 29 14.96 13.60 5.70
N PRO A 30 15.07 14.83 6.22
CA PRO A 30 15.33 15.04 7.65
C PRO A 30 14.34 14.27 8.53
N GLY A 31 14.85 13.52 9.50
CA GLY A 31 14.04 12.69 10.40
C GLY A 31 13.73 11.30 9.90
N GLU A 32 14.02 10.96 8.65
CA GLU A 32 13.87 9.60 8.13
C GLU A 32 15.09 8.74 8.51
N THR A 33 14.80 7.49 8.88
CA THR A 33 15.82 6.54 9.38
C THR A 33 15.91 5.33 8.46
N GLN A 34 17.13 4.93 8.13
CA GLN A 34 17.43 3.72 7.36
C GLN A 34 16.81 2.47 8.02
N GLY A 35 16.07 1.70 7.22
CA GLY A 35 15.44 0.46 7.67
C GLY A 35 14.18 0.63 8.50
N VAL A 36 13.79 1.86 8.80
CA VAL A 36 12.56 2.20 9.54
C VAL A 36 11.52 2.83 8.62
N ASN A 37 11.84 3.97 8.01
CA ASN A 37 10.96 4.63 7.04
C ASN A 37 11.10 4.00 5.67
N TYR A 38 12.34 3.78 5.24
CA TYR A 38 12.71 3.10 4.00
C TYR A 38 14.05 2.38 4.16
N PHE A 39 14.31 1.43 3.28
CA PHE A 39 15.66 1.01 2.95
C PHE A 39 16.16 1.93 1.83
N PHE A 40 16.98 2.90 2.16
CA PHE A 40 17.54 3.84 1.19
C PHE A 40 18.72 3.18 0.49
N VAL A 41 18.62 3.01 -0.82
CA VAL A 41 19.62 2.38 -1.68
C VAL A 41 19.91 3.26 -2.89
N ASP A 42 21.04 3.08 -3.55
CA ASP A 42 21.29 3.76 -4.81
C ASP A 42 20.60 3.05 -6.00
N HIS A 43 20.65 3.67 -7.17
CA HIS A 43 19.99 3.13 -8.37
C HIS A 43 20.61 1.79 -8.81
N GLU A 44 21.91 1.63 -8.68
CA GLU A 44 22.62 0.39 -9.03
C GLU A 44 22.19 -0.76 -8.12
N GLU A 45 22.16 -0.53 -6.83
CA GLU A 45 21.69 -1.55 -5.87
C GLU A 45 20.23 -1.91 -6.11
N PHE A 46 19.35 -0.92 -6.36
CA PHE A 46 17.95 -1.18 -6.66
C PHE A 46 17.79 -2.02 -7.91
N ALA A 47 18.50 -1.68 -8.99
CA ALA A 47 18.51 -2.48 -10.22
C ALA A 47 18.96 -3.91 -9.97
N GLY A 48 20.00 -4.10 -9.14
CA GLY A 48 20.46 -5.41 -8.72
C GLY A 48 19.40 -6.20 -7.96
N MET A 49 18.65 -5.55 -7.06
CA MET A 49 17.53 -6.17 -6.34
C MET A 49 16.45 -6.67 -7.31
N VAL A 50 16.13 -5.89 -8.35
CA VAL A 50 15.18 -6.29 -9.39
C VAL A 50 15.68 -7.53 -10.13
N GLU A 51 16.93 -7.51 -10.58
CA GLU A 51 17.53 -8.62 -11.34
C GLU A 51 17.61 -9.91 -10.54
N ARG A 52 17.89 -9.82 -9.25
CA ARG A 52 17.96 -10.97 -8.33
C ARG A 52 16.60 -11.46 -7.85
N GLY A 53 15.50 -10.82 -8.26
CA GLY A 53 14.15 -11.18 -7.82
C GLY A 53 13.89 -10.94 -6.32
N GLU A 54 14.56 -9.97 -5.74
CA GLU A 54 14.49 -9.66 -4.30
C GLU A 54 13.31 -8.76 -3.93
N LEU A 55 12.53 -8.30 -4.90
CA LEU A 55 11.37 -7.43 -4.67
C LEU A 55 10.07 -8.16 -5.00
N LEU A 56 9.09 -8.04 -4.09
CA LEU A 56 7.74 -8.54 -4.32
C LEU A 56 7.00 -7.71 -5.36
N GLU A 57 7.24 -6.41 -5.36
CA GLU A 57 6.74 -5.43 -6.31
C GLU A 57 7.68 -4.24 -6.36
N TYR A 58 7.64 -3.50 -7.45
CA TYR A 58 8.35 -2.22 -7.56
C TYR A 58 7.70 -1.32 -8.60
N ALA A 59 7.90 -0.01 -8.46
CA ALA A 59 7.41 1.00 -9.39
C ALA A 59 8.32 2.23 -9.38
N GLU A 60 8.26 3.00 -10.46
CA GLU A 60 8.88 4.33 -10.54
C GLU A 60 7.85 5.41 -10.24
N PHE A 61 8.25 6.37 -9.43
CA PHE A 61 7.45 7.56 -9.14
C PHE A 61 8.35 8.78 -8.97
N ALA A 62 8.05 9.86 -9.71
CA ALA A 62 8.76 11.14 -9.63
C ALA A 62 10.30 10.99 -9.78
N GLY A 63 10.75 10.12 -10.69
CA GLY A 63 12.16 9.89 -10.97
C GLY A 63 12.88 8.99 -9.98
N ASN A 64 12.18 8.45 -8.99
CA ASN A 64 12.73 7.47 -8.04
C ASN A 64 12.01 6.14 -8.13
N PHE A 65 12.72 5.08 -7.74
CA PHE A 65 12.15 3.75 -7.63
C PHE A 65 11.75 3.46 -6.20
N TYR A 66 10.69 2.66 -6.06
CA TYR A 66 10.14 2.18 -4.80
C TYR A 66 9.79 0.71 -4.96
N GLY A 67 10.05 -0.09 -3.98
CA GLY A 67 9.70 -1.50 -4.02
C GLY A 67 9.68 -2.15 -2.66
N THR A 68 9.03 -3.31 -2.56
CA THR A 68 8.92 -4.07 -1.31
C THR A 68 9.90 -5.23 -1.32
N PRO A 69 10.94 -5.20 -0.49
CA PRO A 69 11.86 -6.33 -0.36
C PRO A 69 11.16 -7.59 0.12
N ARG A 70 11.41 -8.70 -0.55
CA ARG A 70 10.84 -10.01 -0.25
C ARG A 70 11.38 -10.58 1.06
N GLY A 71 12.69 -10.50 1.28
CA GLY A 71 13.36 -11.13 2.42
C GLY A 71 12.78 -10.77 3.77
N PRO A 72 12.67 -9.47 4.13
CA PRO A 72 12.08 -9.06 5.40
C PRO A 72 10.62 -9.50 5.58
N VAL A 73 9.82 -9.51 4.51
CA VAL A 73 8.43 -10.00 4.55
C VAL A 73 8.39 -11.48 4.89
N LEU A 74 9.15 -12.32 4.19
CA LEU A 74 9.22 -13.76 4.46
C LEU A 74 9.73 -14.05 5.86
N GLN A 75 10.73 -13.33 6.31
CA GLN A 75 11.29 -13.50 7.66
C GLN A 75 10.25 -13.23 8.74
N ARG A 76 9.43 -12.18 8.58
CA ARG A 76 8.33 -11.87 9.51
C ARG A 76 7.25 -12.94 9.48
N LEU A 77 6.86 -13.41 8.30
CA LEU A 77 5.85 -14.46 8.15
C LEU A 77 6.32 -15.78 8.78
N GLU A 78 7.57 -16.16 8.58
CA GLU A 78 8.18 -17.36 9.20
C GLU A 78 8.19 -17.26 10.73
N ALA A 79 8.34 -16.06 11.28
CA ALA A 79 8.27 -15.82 12.73
C ALA A 79 6.83 -15.76 13.26
N GLY A 80 5.81 -15.95 12.42
CA GLY A 80 4.41 -15.87 12.79
C GLY A 80 3.86 -14.45 12.93
N THR A 81 4.59 -13.45 12.48
CA THR A 81 4.16 -12.05 12.52
C THR A 81 3.22 -11.75 11.37
N PRO A 82 2.01 -11.19 11.61
CA PRO A 82 1.16 -10.71 10.54
C PRO A 82 1.82 -9.56 9.79
N VAL A 83 1.79 -9.60 8.47
CA VAL A 83 2.42 -8.61 7.60
C VAL A 83 1.36 -7.89 6.77
N LEU A 84 1.47 -6.57 6.72
CA LEU A 84 0.62 -5.71 5.90
C LEU A 84 1.48 -4.95 4.90
N LEU A 85 1.07 -4.99 3.63
CA LEU A 85 1.64 -4.16 2.58
C LEU A 85 0.63 -3.08 2.18
N GLU A 86 1.09 -1.84 2.10
CA GLU A 86 0.33 -0.72 1.53
C GLU A 86 0.90 -0.42 0.15
N ILE A 87 0.19 -0.85 -0.89
CA ILE A 87 0.65 -0.78 -2.29
C ILE A 87 -0.45 -0.25 -3.22
N GLU A 88 -0.03 0.21 -4.40
CA GLU A 88 -0.92 0.63 -5.46
C GLU A 88 -1.33 -0.54 -6.36
N LEU A 89 -2.25 -0.31 -7.31
CA LEU A 89 -2.77 -1.34 -8.20
C LEU A 89 -1.67 -2.11 -8.94
N GLN A 90 -0.68 -1.41 -9.47
CA GLN A 90 0.44 -2.04 -10.17
C GLN A 90 1.24 -2.96 -9.25
N GLY A 91 1.46 -2.52 -8.01
CA GLY A 91 2.11 -3.35 -6.99
C GLY A 91 1.28 -4.57 -6.64
N ALA A 92 -0.04 -4.42 -6.49
CA ALA A 92 -0.94 -5.52 -6.20
C ALA A 92 -0.89 -6.61 -7.29
N ARG A 93 -0.87 -6.22 -8.56
CA ARG A 93 -0.72 -7.16 -9.68
C ARG A 93 0.61 -7.91 -9.65
N GLN A 94 1.69 -7.22 -9.31
CA GLN A 94 3.01 -7.83 -9.16
C GLN A 94 3.04 -8.80 -7.98
N VAL A 95 2.46 -8.44 -6.84
CA VAL A 95 2.36 -9.33 -5.66
C VAL A 95 1.53 -10.56 -6.00
N ARG A 96 0.44 -10.43 -6.75
CA ARG A 96 -0.34 -11.59 -7.22
C ARG A 96 0.53 -12.59 -7.97
N ALA A 97 1.45 -12.11 -8.79
CA ALA A 97 2.37 -12.95 -9.54
C ALA A 97 3.53 -13.51 -8.71
N SER A 98 4.12 -12.67 -7.84
CA SER A 98 5.32 -13.02 -7.06
C SER A 98 5.02 -13.77 -5.75
N MET A 99 3.83 -13.58 -5.19
CA MET A 99 3.37 -14.22 -3.95
C MET A 99 1.86 -14.51 -4.06
N PRO A 100 1.47 -15.56 -4.80
CA PRO A 100 0.04 -15.87 -5.06
C PRO A 100 -0.77 -16.14 -3.80
N GLU A 101 -0.14 -16.57 -2.72
CA GLU A 101 -0.76 -16.84 -1.42
C GLU A 101 -1.14 -15.59 -0.64
N ALA A 102 -0.67 -14.41 -1.05
CA ALA A 102 -1.04 -13.15 -0.41
C ALA A 102 -2.52 -12.83 -0.61
N LEU A 103 -3.18 -12.38 0.46
CA LEU A 103 -4.55 -11.87 0.38
C LEU A 103 -4.53 -10.42 -0.12
N LEU A 104 -5.10 -10.19 -1.29
CA LEU A 104 -5.22 -8.84 -1.85
C LEU A 104 -6.57 -8.23 -1.47
N VAL A 105 -6.52 -7.12 -0.74
CA VAL A 105 -7.71 -6.41 -0.27
C VAL A 105 -7.82 -5.07 -0.98
N PHE A 106 -8.97 -4.83 -1.58
CA PHE A 106 -9.31 -3.55 -2.20
C PHE A 106 -10.00 -2.65 -1.19
N LEU A 107 -9.47 -1.45 -0.98
CA LEU A 107 -10.11 -0.44 -0.13
C LEU A 107 -10.95 0.48 -1.01
N ALA A 108 -12.28 0.31 -0.95
CA ALA A 108 -13.22 1.04 -1.79
C ALA A 108 -13.78 2.26 -1.08
N PRO A 109 -14.03 3.38 -1.78
CA PRO A 109 -14.84 4.47 -1.24
C PRO A 109 -16.30 4.03 -1.07
N PRO A 110 -17.08 4.66 -0.18
CA PRO A 110 -18.51 4.33 -0.01
C PRO A 110 -19.33 4.54 -1.29
N SER A 111 -18.97 5.54 -2.08
CA SER A 111 -19.61 5.87 -3.36
C SER A 111 -18.66 6.67 -4.24
N TRP A 112 -18.98 6.75 -5.54
CA TRP A 112 -18.28 7.63 -6.47
C TRP A 112 -18.38 9.11 -6.04
N ASP A 113 -19.55 9.55 -5.64
CA ASP A 113 -19.77 10.94 -5.20
C ASP A 113 -18.92 11.31 -3.98
N GLU A 114 -18.77 10.39 -3.03
CA GLU A 114 -17.91 10.58 -1.88
C GLU A 114 -16.43 10.64 -2.29
N LEU A 115 -16.01 9.81 -3.22
CA LEU A 115 -14.67 9.84 -3.78
C LEU A 115 -14.39 11.20 -4.43
N VAL A 116 -15.32 11.68 -5.27
CA VAL A 116 -15.19 12.99 -5.94
C VAL A 116 -15.10 14.11 -4.90
N ARG A 117 -15.95 14.09 -3.89
CA ARG A 117 -15.91 15.09 -2.80
C ARG A 117 -14.56 15.11 -2.09
N ARG A 118 -14.00 13.95 -1.78
CA ARG A 118 -12.69 13.85 -1.12
C ARG A 118 -11.55 14.33 -2.01
N LEU A 119 -11.63 14.10 -3.32
CA LEU A 119 -10.63 14.57 -4.29
C LEU A 119 -10.69 16.07 -4.54
N VAL A 120 -11.89 16.61 -4.61
CA VAL A 120 -12.13 18.05 -4.94
C VAL A 120 -12.16 18.91 -3.68
N GLY A 121 -12.39 18.33 -2.52
CA GLY A 121 -12.85 18.98 -1.27
C GLY A 121 -12.00 20.10 -0.69
N ARG A 122 -10.79 20.37 -1.18
CA ARG A 122 -9.96 21.49 -0.72
C ARG A 122 -9.92 22.66 -1.70
N GLY A 123 -10.42 22.50 -2.93
CA GLY A 123 -10.52 23.56 -3.94
C GLY A 123 -9.19 24.20 -4.34
N THR A 124 -8.05 23.64 -3.94
CA THR A 124 -6.70 24.21 -4.10
C THR A 124 -5.94 23.65 -5.29
N GLU A 125 -6.48 22.63 -5.96
CA GLU A 125 -5.81 21.96 -7.06
C GLU A 125 -6.37 22.40 -8.41
N ALA A 126 -5.49 22.40 -9.43
CA ALA A 126 -5.86 22.71 -10.80
C ALA A 126 -6.83 21.65 -11.36
N ALA A 127 -7.73 22.06 -12.25
CA ALA A 127 -8.76 21.17 -12.82
C ALA A 127 -8.18 19.96 -13.56
N ASP A 128 -7.04 20.11 -14.22
CA ASP A 128 -6.36 19.02 -14.92
C ASP A 128 -5.75 17.98 -13.97
N VAL A 129 -5.31 18.40 -12.79
CA VAL A 129 -4.82 17.50 -11.72
C VAL A 129 -5.98 16.68 -11.18
N ILE A 130 -7.12 17.32 -10.90
CA ILE A 130 -8.34 16.66 -10.43
C ILE A 130 -8.82 15.65 -11.48
N ALA A 131 -8.87 16.04 -12.76
CA ALA A 131 -9.28 15.15 -13.85
C ALA A 131 -8.41 13.90 -13.95
N ARG A 132 -7.08 14.04 -13.82
CA ARG A 132 -6.14 12.90 -13.81
C ARG A 132 -6.37 11.98 -12.62
N ARG A 133 -6.62 12.53 -11.44
CA ARG A 133 -6.92 11.73 -10.24
C ARG A 133 -8.23 10.97 -10.36
N LEU A 134 -9.25 11.59 -10.93
CA LEU A 134 -10.54 10.94 -11.18
C LEU A 134 -10.39 9.79 -12.18
N GLU A 135 -9.60 9.99 -13.23
CA GLU A 135 -9.34 8.93 -14.21
C GLU A 135 -8.57 7.76 -13.58
N THR A 136 -7.55 8.06 -12.79
CA THR A 136 -6.83 7.03 -12.03
C THR A 136 -7.79 6.25 -11.11
N ALA A 137 -8.67 6.95 -10.42
CA ALA A 137 -9.67 6.32 -9.55
C ALA A 137 -10.63 5.42 -10.32
N ARG A 138 -11.04 5.79 -11.53
CA ARG A 138 -11.87 4.93 -12.39
C ARG A 138 -11.16 3.64 -12.77
N VAL A 139 -9.90 3.73 -13.13
CA VAL A 139 -9.06 2.57 -13.47
C VAL A 139 -8.92 1.65 -12.26
N GLU A 140 -8.65 2.21 -11.08
CA GLU A 140 -8.53 1.44 -9.84
C GLU A 140 -9.84 0.76 -9.47
N LEU A 141 -10.97 1.46 -9.52
CA LEU A 141 -12.30 0.87 -9.24
C LEU A 141 -12.67 -0.23 -10.23
N ALA A 142 -12.32 -0.08 -11.50
CA ALA A 142 -12.55 -1.11 -12.51
C ALA A 142 -11.74 -2.39 -12.25
N ALA A 143 -10.65 -2.28 -11.51
CA ALA A 143 -9.78 -3.40 -11.16
C ALA A 143 -10.16 -4.09 -9.83
N GLU A 144 -11.23 -3.68 -9.16
CA GLU A 144 -11.69 -4.26 -7.90
C GLU A 144 -11.85 -5.77 -7.97
N SER A 145 -12.36 -6.29 -9.07
CA SER A 145 -12.54 -7.73 -9.28
C SER A 145 -11.24 -8.55 -9.35
N GLU A 146 -10.10 -7.91 -9.49
CA GLU A 146 -8.78 -8.56 -9.44
C GLU A 146 -8.33 -8.89 -8.00
N PHE A 147 -9.03 -8.36 -6.99
CA PHE A 147 -8.72 -8.53 -5.57
C PHE A 147 -9.53 -9.66 -4.95
N ASP A 148 -9.03 -10.21 -3.84
CA ASP A 148 -9.67 -11.31 -3.13
C ASP A 148 -10.84 -10.85 -2.26
N ALA A 149 -10.76 -9.65 -1.73
CA ALA A 149 -11.79 -9.05 -0.88
C ALA A 149 -11.84 -7.54 -1.05
N THR A 150 -12.99 -6.96 -0.73
CA THR A 150 -13.21 -5.51 -0.74
C THR A 150 -13.62 -5.06 0.66
N VAL A 151 -12.96 -4.01 1.13
CA VAL A 151 -13.34 -3.28 2.36
C VAL A 151 -13.84 -1.90 1.96
N VAL A 152 -15.06 -1.57 2.36
CA VAL A 152 -15.63 -0.25 2.10
C VAL A 152 -15.18 0.71 3.20
N ASN A 153 -14.50 1.79 2.80
CA ASN A 153 -14.01 2.82 3.70
C ASN A 153 -15.11 3.86 4.02
N ALA A 154 -16.18 3.40 4.67
CA ALA A 154 -17.26 4.28 5.14
C ALA A 154 -16.80 5.07 6.38
N SER A 155 -16.12 4.42 7.31
CA SER A 155 -15.39 5.04 8.41
C SER A 155 -14.06 4.33 8.63
N VAL A 156 -13.10 5.03 9.23
CA VAL A 156 -11.79 4.46 9.57
C VAL A 156 -11.94 3.27 10.51
N GLU A 157 -12.82 3.37 11.50
CA GLU A 157 -13.08 2.31 12.49
C GLU A 157 -13.64 1.05 11.84
N GLN A 158 -14.63 1.18 10.97
CA GLN A 158 -15.24 0.05 10.27
C GLN A 158 -14.26 -0.61 9.30
N ALA A 159 -13.53 0.19 8.53
CA ALA A 159 -12.53 -0.31 7.60
C ALA A 159 -11.41 -1.06 8.34
N THR A 160 -10.94 -0.52 9.44
CA THR A 160 -9.92 -1.15 10.28
C THR A 160 -10.40 -2.47 10.85
N ALA A 161 -11.61 -2.52 11.40
CA ALA A 161 -12.21 -3.75 11.93
C ALA A 161 -12.34 -4.84 10.86
N SER A 162 -12.78 -4.47 9.66
CA SER A 162 -12.90 -5.40 8.54
C SER A 162 -11.54 -5.95 8.11
N LEU A 163 -10.50 -5.12 8.09
CA LEU A 163 -9.14 -5.57 7.77
C LEU A 163 -8.60 -6.54 8.82
N VAL A 164 -8.78 -6.24 10.10
CA VAL A 164 -8.37 -7.13 11.19
C VAL A 164 -9.03 -8.50 11.05
N GLU A 165 -10.32 -8.54 10.75
CA GLU A 165 -11.06 -9.77 10.52
C GLU A 165 -10.52 -10.55 9.31
N LEU A 166 -10.29 -9.86 8.17
CA LEU A 166 -9.74 -10.47 6.96
C LEU A 166 -8.33 -11.03 7.16
N MET A 167 -7.54 -10.43 8.04
CA MET A 167 -6.22 -10.93 8.41
C MET A 167 -6.29 -12.17 9.31
N GLY A 168 -7.47 -12.60 9.71
CA GLY A 168 -7.67 -13.71 10.66
C GLY A 168 -7.21 -13.39 12.08
N LEU A 169 -7.17 -12.12 12.44
CA LEU A 169 -6.76 -11.66 13.77
C LEU A 169 -8.00 -11.45 14.67
N ALA A 170 -7.83 -11.73 15.97
CA ALA A 170 -8.88 -11.46 16.93
C ALA A 170 -9.11 -9.95 17.08
N PRO A 171 -10.36 -9.48 17.29
CA PRO A 171 -10.61 -8.09 17.63
C PRO A 171 -9.92 -7.76 18.97
N SER A 172 -9.38 -6.54 19.05
CA SER A 172 -8.73 -6.04 20.27
C SER A 172 -9.76 -5.63 21.33
#